data_ab475d618b17e5df3f0d471949ca6f6e
#
_entry.id   ab475d618b17e5df3f0d471949ca6f6e
#
_cell.length_a   1.000
_cell.length_b   1.000
_cell.length_c   1.000
_cell.angle_alpha   90.00
_cell.angle_beta   90.00
_cell.angle_gamma   90.00
#
_symmetry.space_group_name_H-M   'P 1'
#
loop_
_entity.id
_entity.type
_entity.pdbx_description
1 polymer ?
#
loop_
_entity_poly.entity_id
_entity_poly.type
_entity_poly.pdbx_seq_one_letter_code
_entity_poly.pdbx_strand_id
1 'polypeptide(L)'
;MIDDLNPPQDSTAAPVPADPRPWPRYFARMIDVLLFGMVGVLVLGIVLALATDMSEDSMLAATAGLGGLLLSDVLMFLLALLPIACLLAFAQTPGKWLFGIRVRNADGSRMRLWTSLKREAWVVVRGIGLGLPLVTLFTQISSFTDLKEEGITAWDRKLGCQVQHAAATWFWWVRATFGGALVLAVTVWGYIDYIRSMVGG
;
A
#
# COMPACT_ATOMS: atom_id res chain seq x y z
N MET A 1 4.90 -50.96 -31.24
CA MET A 1 4.35 -49.87 -32.04
C MET A 1 3.11 -49.38 -31.31
N ILE A 2 3.36 -48.75 -30.15
CA ILE A 2 2.34 -48.09 -29.29
C ILE A 2 3.08 -46.91 -28.62
N ASP A 3 3.51 -46.00 -29.47
CA ASP A 3 4.02 -44.70 -29.04
C ASP A 3 3.14 -43.68 -29.73
N ASP A 4 2.14 -43.12 -29.08
CA ASP A 4 1.48 -41.88 -29.48
C ASP A 4 0.18 -41.65 -28.69
N LEU A 5 0.23 -41.77 -27.35
CA LEU A 5 -0.90 -41.36 -26.50
C LEU A 5 -0.48 -40.35 -25.42
N ASN A 6 0.47 -39.48 -25.76
CA ASN A 6 0.69 -38.31 -24.94
C ASN A 6 -0.02 -37.12 -25.62
N PRO A 7 -1.19 -36.66 -25.13
CA PRO A 7 -1.80 -35.48 -25.73
C PRO A 7 -0.82 -34.31 -25.56
N PRO A 8 -0.67 -33.44 -26.58
CA PRO A 8 0.19 -32.29 -26.47
C PRO A 8 -0.20 -31.50 -25.22
N GLN A 9 0.73 -31.37 -24.31
CA GLN A 9 0.59 -30.44 -23.20
C GLN A 9 0.55 -29.05 -23.81
N ASP A 10 -0.66 -28.54 -24.00
CA ASP A 10 -0.93 -27.18 -24.43
C ASP A 10 -0.46 -26.24 -23.29
N SER A 11 0.84 -25.89 -23.33
CA SER A 11 1.51 -25.02 -22.41
C SER A 11 1.06 -23.53 -22.53
N THR A 12 -0.02 -23.33 -23.28
CA THR A 12 -0.70 -22.01 -23.45
C THR A 12 -1.89 -21.81 -22.52
N ALA A 13 -2.07 -22.65 -21.49
CA ALA A 13 -3.03 -22.34 -20.47
C ALA A 13 -2.61 -21.01 -19.81
N ALA A 14 -3.34 -19.95 -20.12
CA ALA A 14 -3.18 -18.65 -19.45
C ALA A 14 -3.13 -18.90 -17.95
N PRO A 15 -2.18 -18.31 -17.22
CA PRO A 15 -2.09 -18.53 -15.77
C PRO A 15 -3.46 -18.21 -15.16
N VAL A 16 -4.03 -19.21 -14.48
CA VAL A 16 -5.30 -19.05 -13.75
C VAL A 16 -5.19 -17.78 -12.93
N PRO A 17 -6.11 -16.82 -13.08
CA PRO A 17 -6.06 -15.57 -12.35
C PRO A 17 -5.96 -15.91 -10.86
N ALA A 18 -4.86 -15.51 -10.23
CA ALA A 18 -4.70 -15.71 -8.79
C ALA A 18 -5.88 -15.03 -8.10
N ASP A 19 -6.57 -15.77 -7.20
CA ASP A 19 -7.71 -15.30 -6.42
C ASP A 19 -7.50 -13.82 -5.98
N PRO A 20 -8.27 -12.87 -6.50
CA PRO A 20 -8.06 -11.46 -6.20
C PRO A 20 -8.45 -11.19 -4.75
N ARG A 21 -7.48 -11.03 -3.88
CA ARG A 21 -7.70 -10.73 -2.46
C ARG A 21 -7.52 -9.25 -2.22
N PRO A 22 -8.56 -8.41 -2.36
CA PRO A 22 -8.44 -6.96 -2.22
C PRO A 22 -8.07 -6.55 -0.80
N TRP A 23 -8.70 -7.13 0.22
CA TRP A 23 -8.50 -6.76 1.62
C TRP A 23 -7.06 -6.94 2.13
N PRO A 24 -6.39 -8.08 1.90
CA PRO A 24 -4.98 -8.22 2.24
C PRO A 24 -4.09 -7.17 1.58
N ARG A 25 -4.37 -6.79 0.32
CA ARG A 25 -3.62 -5.74 -0.38
C ARG A 25 -3.81 -4.37 0.26
N TYR A 26 -5.05 -4.05 0.65
CA TYR A 26 -5.38 -2.81 1.34
C TYR A 26 -4.67 -2.73 2.71
N PHE A 27 -4.83 -3.72 3.57
CA PHE A 27 -4.20 -3.72 4.89
C PHE A 27 -2.68 -3.74 4.82
N ALA A 28 -2.09 -4.51 3.90
CA ALA A 28 -0.66 -4.48 3.67
C ALA A 28 -0.16 -3.07 3.31
N ARG A 29 -0.91 -2.36 2.46
CA ARG A 29 -0.61 -0.99 2.08
C ARG A 29 -0.71 -0.03 3.27
N MET A 30 -1.77 -0.14 4.06
CA MET A 30 -1.95 0.71 5.25
C MET A 30 -0.79 0.55 6.24
N ILE A 31 -0.36 -0.68 6.51
CA ILE A 31 0.80 -0.93 7.38
C ILE A 31 2.07 -0.30 6.81
N ASP A 32 2.34 -0.49 5.51
CA ASP A 32 3.52 0.07 4.87
C ASP A 32 3.51 1.60 4.93
N VAL A 33 2.37 2.23 4.64
CA VAL A 33 2.23 3.70 4.70
C VAL A 33 2.34 4.22 6.12
N LEU A 34 1.68 3.60 7.10
CA LEU A 34 1.80 3.99 8.51
C LEU A 34 3.25 3.91 8.97
N LEU A 35 3.93 2.80 8.68
CA LEU A 35 5.31 2.60 9.12
C LEU A 35 6.27 3.61 8.48
N PHE A 36 6.29 3.69 7.15
CA PHE A 36 7.26 4.52 6.43
C PHE A 36 6.83 5.99 6.35
N GLY A 37 5.53 6.26 6.28
CA GLY A 37 5.00 7.61 6.26
C GLY A 37 5.20 8.31 7.60
N MET A 38 4.90 7.66 8.72
CA MET A 38 5.13 8.25 10.05
C MET A 38 6.62 8.51 10.29
N VAL A 39 7.50 7.56 9.94
CA VAL A 39 8.95 7.78 10.03
C VAL A 39 9.38 8.92 9.13
N GLY A 40 8.85 9.00 7.90
CA GLY A 40 9.14 10.08 6.97
C GLY A 40 8.70 11.46 7.49
N VAL A 41 7.50 11.57 8.05
CA VAL A 41 6.99 12.82 8.66
C VAL A 41 7.84 13.22 9.87
N LEU A 42 8.20 12.25 10.73
CA LEU A 42 9.08 12.51 11.87
C LEU A 42 10.44 13.04 11.42
N VAL A 43 11.07 12.38 10.45
CA VAL A 43 12.38 12.81 9.91
C VAL A 43 12.27 14.20 9.28
N LEU A 44 11.22 14.46 8.50
CA LEU A 44 10.98 15.78 7.91
C LEU A 44 10.79 16.85 9.00
N GLY A 45 10.02 16.56 10.05
CA GLY A 45 9.82 17.46 11.19
C GLY A 45 11.14 17.82 11.88
N ILE A 46 11.99 16.81 12.12
CA ILE A 46 13.32 17.02 12.72
C ILE A 46 14.19 17.89 11.79
N VAL A 47 14.21 17.59 10.49
CA VAL A 47 14.99 18.37 9.50
C VAL A 47 14.52 19.82 9.45
N LEU A 48 13.22 20.05 9.44
CA LEU A 48 12.66 21.40 9.45
C LEU A 48 13.01 22.14 10.77
N ALA A 49 12.90 21.49 11.90
CA ALA A 49 13.25 22.08 13.20
C ALA A 49 14.74 22.45 13.29
N LEU A 50 15.62 21.67 12.65
CA LEU A 50 17.06 21.94 12.63
C LEU A 50 17.47 22.96 11.57
N ALA A 51 16.71 23.06 10.48
CA ALA A 51 17.04 23.92 9.31
C ALA A 51 16.37 25.30 9.39
N THR A 52 15.37 25.46 10.24
CA THR A 52 14.59 26.71 10.36
C THR A 52 14.42 27.07 11.84
N ASP A 53 14.30 28.37 12.13
CA ASP A 53 13.99 28.87 13.46
C ASP A 53 12.47 28.78 13.77
N MET A 54 11.76 27.81 13.16
CA MET A 54 10.33 27.64 13.41
C MET A 54 10.10 27.16 14.85
N SER A 55 9.27 27.89 15.58
CA SER A 55 8.83 27.48 16.91
C SER A 55 7.89 26.28 16.83
N GLU A 56 7.79 25.50 17.92
CA GLU A 56 6.84 24.39 18.04
C GLU A 56 5.40 24.87 17.76
N ASP A 57 5.02 26.06 18.24
CA ASP A 57 3.71 26.65 18.00
C ASP A 57 3.43 26.86 16.50
N SER A 58 4.44 27.30 15.74
CA SER A 58 4.31 27.48 14.29
C SER A 58 4.14 26.16 13.55
N MET A 59 4.85 25.11 13.98
CA MET A 59 4.69 23.76 13.44
C MET A 59 3.32 23.17 13.74
N LEU A 60 2.86 23.31 14.97
CA LEU A 60 1.52 22.87 15.39
C LEU A 60 0.42 23.64 14.63
N ALA A 61 0.58 24.95 14.47
CA ALA A 61 -0.36 25.77 13.69
C ALA A 61 -0.42 25.35 12.22
N ALA A 62 0.71 24.97 11.60
CA ALA A 62 0.76 24.50 10.22
C ALA A 62 0.02 23.17 10.00
N THR A 63 -0.06 22.32 11.03
CA THR A 63 -0.77 21.03 10.99
C THR A 63 -2.18 21.10 11.59
N ALA A 64 -2.59 22.26 12.10
CA ALA A 64 -3.89 22.45 12.72
C ALA A 64 -5.02 22.56 11.68
N GLY A 65 -6.22 22.17 12.09
CA GLY A 65 -7.43 22.24 11.29
C GLY A 65 -7.48 21.25 10.13
N LEU A 66 -8.54 21.32 9.35
CA LEU A 66 -8.78 20.39 8.23
C LEU A 66 -7.68 20.47 7.16
N GLY A 67 -7.21 21.67 6.84
CA GLY A 67 -6.14 21.87 5.84
C GLY A 67 -4.83 21.21 6.25
N GLY A 68 -4.44 21.36 7.52
CA GLY A 68 -3.24 20.74 8.08
C GLY A 68 -3.33 19.21 8.09
N LEU A 69 -4.49 18.66 8.45
CA LEU A 69 -4.74 17.21 8.42
C LEU A 69 -4.61 16.64 7.01
N LEU A 70 -5.28 17.26 6.03
CA LEU A 70 -5.18 16.82 4.63
C LEU A 70 -3.75 16.92 4.09
N LEU A 71 -3.03 17.96 4.44
CA LEU A 71 -1.62 18.13 4.06
C LEU A 71 -0.76 17.02 4.69
N SER A 72 -0.98 16.73 5.97
CA SER A 72 -0.25 15.67 6.69
C SER A 72 -0.49 14.29 6.06
N ASP A 73 -1.73 13.98 5.70
CA ASP A 73 -2.08 12.73 5.02
C ASP A 73 -1.38 12.61 3.66
N VAL A 74 -1.48 13.63 2.81
CA VAL A 74 -0.80 13.67 1.51
C VAL A 74 0.71 13.49 1.68
N LEU A 75 1.31 14.21 2.63
CA LEU A 75 2.73 14.18 2.91
C LEU A 75 3.17 12.78 3.39
N MET A 76 2.40 12.16 4.27
CA MET A 76 2.66 10.81 4.76
C MET A 76 2.70 9.78 3.60
N PHE A 77 1.75 9.85 2.66
CA PHE A 77 1.74 8.97 1.48
C PHE A 77 2.93 9.23 0.55
N LEU A 78 3.28 10.49 0.32
CA LEU A 78 4.42 10.86 -0.54
C LEU A 78 5.76 10.42 0.06
N LEU A 79 5.96 10.64 1.37
CA LEU A 79 7.18 10.24 2.06
C LEU A 79 7.33 8.71 2.15
N ALA A 80 6.22 7.98 2.27
CA ALA A 80 6.23 6.52 2.25
C ALA A 80 6.57 5.93 0.87
N LEU A 81 6.34 6.66 -0.23
CA LEU A 81 6.47 6.17 -1.59
C LEU A 81 7.87 5.64 -1.89
N LEU A 82 8.91 6.42 -1.60
CA LEU A 82 10.29 6.06 -1.93
C LEU A 82 10.79 4.83 -1.16
N PRO A 83 10.70 4.74 0.17
CA PRO A 83 11.14 3.55 0.89
C PRO A 83 10.34 2.30 0.51
N ILE A 84 9.04 2.40 0.27
CA ILE A 84 8.22 1.28 -0.20
C ILE A 84 8.69 0.82 -1.59
N ALA A 85 8.94 1.74 -2.52
CA ALA A 85 9.43 1.41 -3.86
C ALA A 85 10.81 0.76 -3.83
N CYS A 86 11.72 1.25 -2.99
CA CYS A 86 13.03 0.64 -2.77
C CYS A 86 12.89 -0.79 -2.25
N LEU A 87 12.09 -1.01 -1.22
CA LEU A 87 11.89 -2.35 -0.66
C LEU A 87 11.25 -3.31 -1.68
N LEU A 88 10.32 -2.86 -2.50
CA LEU A 88 9.74 -3.69 -3.56
C LEU A 88 10.75 -4.12 -4.61
N ALA A 89 11.74 -3.28 -4.91
CA ALA A 89 12.79 -3.62 -5.86
C ALA A 89 13.79 -4.65 -5.29
N PHE A 90 14.15 -4.52 -4.01
CA PHE A 90 15.20 -5.33 -3.41
C PHE A 90 14.68 -6.51 -2.58
N ALA A 91 13.53 -6.37 -1.95
CA ALA A 91 13.00 -7.34 -1.01
C ALA A 91 11.46 -7.41 -1.07
N GLN A 92 10.85 -7.32 0.09
CA GLN A 92 9.40 -7.30 0.31
C GLN A 92 9.11 -6.30 1.43
N THR A 93 8.05 -5.51 1.27
CA THR A 93 7.67 -4.56 2.33
C THR A 93 7.09 -5.30 3.53
N PRO A 94 7.21 -4.76 4.76
CA PRO A 94 6.70 -5.39 5.98
C PRO A 94 5.21 -5.73 5.89
N GLY A 95 4.36 -4.82 5.40
CA GLY A 95 2.94 -5.08 5.22
C GLY A 95 2.67 -6.21 4.23
N LYS A 96 3.35 -6.23 3.08
CA LYS A 96 3.21 -7.31 2.10
C LYS A 96 3.74 -8.65 2.63
N TRP A 97 4.83 -8.63 3.38
CA TRP A 97 5.34 -9.84 4.04
C TRP A 97 4.31 -10.40 5.03
N LEU A 98 3.69 -9.52 5.83
CA LEU A 98 2.69 -9.92 6.82
C LEU A 98 1.48 -10.63 6.18
N PHE A 99 1.02 -10.13 5.04
CA PHE A 99 -0.10 -10.71 4.30
C PHE A 99 0.30 -11.75 3.24
N GLY A 100 1.59 -12.13 3.16
CA GLY A 100 2.09 -13.11 2.19
C GLY A 100 1.92 -12.67 0.73
N ILE A 101 2.05 -11.36 0.47
CA ILE A 101 1.90 -10.78 -0.87
C ILE A 101 3.27 -10.61 -1.50
N ARG A 102 3.45 -11.13 -2.71
CA ARG A 102 4.65 -10.93 -3.53
C ARG A 102 4.29 -10.24 -4.82
N VAL A 103 5.06 -9.20 -5.17
CA VAL A 103 4.92 -8.49 -6.44
C VAL A 103 6.13 -8.79 -7.31
N ARG A 104 5.87 -9.21 -8.54
CA ARG A 104 6.88 -9.62 -9.51
C ARG A 104 6.57 -9.03 -10.88
N ASN A 105 7.56 -9.00 -11.77
CA ASN A 105 7.31 -8.79 -13.20
C ASN A 105 6.56 -10.00 -13.79
N ALA A 106 5.99 -9.85 -14.98
CA ALA A 106 5.29 -10.94 -15.68
C ALA A 106 6.16 -12.19 -15.92
N ASP A 107 7.46 -12.01 -16.07
CA ASP A 107 8.46 -13.07 -16.21
C ASP A 107 8.88 -13.73 -14.87
N GLY A 108 8.26 -13.35 -13.76
CA GLY A 108 8.59 -13.84 -12.41
C GLY A 108 9.83 -13.19 -11.78
N SER A 109 10.55 -12.34 -12.50
CA SER A 109 11.73 -11.64 -12.00
C SER A 109 11.38 -10.57 -10.97
N ARG A 110 12.38 -10.09 -10.22
CA ARG A 110 12.21 -8.95 -9.33
C ARG A 110 12.00 -7.67 -10.12
N MET A 111 11.17 -6.77 -9.58
CA MET A 111 10.98 -5.46 -10.19
C MET A 111 12.26 -4.62 -10.11
N ARG A 112 12.52 -3.86 -11.17
CA ARG A 112 13.55 -2.81 -11.14
C ARG A 112 13.06 -1.64 -10.31
N LEU A 113 13.97 -0.92 -9.65
CA LEU A 113 13.63 0.24 -8.81
C LEU A 113 12.72 1.25 -9.53
N TRP A 114 13.01 1.55 -10.78
CA TRP A 114 12.22 2.48 -11.58
C TRP A 114 10.78 1.99 -11.82
N THR A 115 10.61 0.70 -12.09
CA THR A 115 9.29 0.08 -12.25
C THR A 115 8.53 0.09 -10.92
N SER A 116 9.21 -0.22 -9.80
CA SER A 116 8.63 -0.14 -8.46
C SER A 116 8.19 1.29 -8.13
N LEU A 117 9.02 2.28 -8.42
CA LEU A 117 8.70 3.70 -8.17
C LEU A 117 7.48 4.16 -8.98
N LYS A 118 7.44 3.84 -10.28
CA LYS A 118 6.27 4.12 -11.11
C LYS A 118 5.01 3.44 -10.58
N ARG A 119 5.14 2.17 -10.18
CA ARG A 119 4.03 1.42 -9.61
C ARG A 119 3.49 2.08 -8.34
N GLU A 120 4.37 2.41 -7.41
CA GLU A 120 3.98 3.05 -6.15
C GLU A 120 3.37 4.43 -6.37
N ALA A 121 3.91 5.23 -7.28
CA ALA A 121 3.31 6.51 -7.67
C ALA A 121 1.87 6.31 -8.22
N TRP A 122 1.66 5.33 -9.11
CA TRP A 122 0.31 5.01 -9.61
C TRP A 122 -0.62 4.52 -8.49
N VAL A 123 -0.14 3.73 -7.54
CA VAL A 123 -0.93 3.28 -6.39
C VAL A 123 -1.31 4.46 -5.49
N VAL A 124 -0.39 5.38 -5.22
CA VAL A 124 -0.68 6.58 -4.41
C VAL A 124 -1.73 7.45 -5.08
N VAL A 125 -1.61 7.68 -6.39
CA VAL A 125 -2.55 8.55 -7.12
C VAL A 125 -3.88 7.86 -7.40
N ARG A 126 -3.86 6.67 -8.01
CA ARG A 126 -5.07 5.97 -8.48
C ARG A 126 -5.63 4.93 -7.51
N GLY A 127 -4.81 4.43 -6.58
CA GLY A 127 -5.26 3.46 -5.59
C GLY A 127 -5.76 4.09 -4.30
N ILE A 128 -5.13 5.21 -3.89
CA ILE A 128 -5.40 5.86 -2.60
C ILE A 128 -5.85 7.32 -2.77
N GLY A 129 -5.78 7.88 -3.99
CA GLY A 129 -6.23 9.25 -4.23
C GLY A 129 -5.46 10.29 -3.41
N LEU A 130 -4.15 10.09 -3.23
CA LEU A 130 -3.26 10.94 -2.41
C LEU A 130 -3.68 11.04 -0.92
N GLY A 131 -4.49 10.13 -0.40
CA GLY A 131 -5.01 10.19 0.96
C GLY A 131 -6.19 11.15 1.16
N LEU A 132 -6.64 11.87 0.13
CA LEU A 132 -7.78 12.77 0.23
C LEU A 132 -9.09 11.97 0.40
N PRO A 133 -9.86 12.13 1.50
CA PRO A 133 -10.91 11.21 1.91
C PRO A 133 -11.92 10.86 0.82
N LEU A 134 -12.49 11.85 0.12
CA LEU A 134 -13.46 11.63 -0.94
C LEU A 134 -12.81 10.99 -2.18
N VAL A 135 -11.62 11.45 -2.57
CA VAL A 135 -10.88 10.89 -3.71
C VAL A 135 -10.48 9.45 -3.41
N THR A 136 -10.01 9.18 -2.20
CA THR A 136 -9.66 7.84 -1.71
C THR A 136 -10.83 6.88 -1.83
N LEU A 137 -12.03 7.29 -1.43
CA LEU A 137 -13.23 6.46 -1.52
C LEU A 137 -13.52 6.05 -2.97
N PHE A 138 -13.53 7.01 -3.89
CA PHE A 138 -13.79 6.73 -5.32
C PHE A 138 -12.70 5.87 -5.95
N THR A 139 -11.43 6.17 -5.68
CA THR A 139 -10.29 5.42 -6.25
C THR A 139 -10.24 4.00 -5.70
N GLN A 140 -10.57 3.80 -4.43
CA GLN A 140 -10.63 2.46 -3.83
C GLN A 140 -11.79 1.63 -4.39
N ILE A 141 -12.99 2.21 -4.55
CA ILE A 141 -14.13 1.52 -5.18
C ILE A 141 -13.76 1.10 -6.61
N SER A 142 -13.22 2.01 -7.42
CA SER A 142 -12.79 1.69 -8.79
C SER A 142 -11.75 0.57 -8.81
N SER A 143 -10.72 0.68 -7.98
CA SER A 143 -9.65 -0.32 -7.90
C SER A 143 -10.13 -1.68 -7.39
N PHE A 144 -11.12 -1.69 -6.49
CA PHE A 144 -11.76 -2.90 -6.00
C PHE A 144 -12.58 -3.57 -7.12
N THR A 145 -13.33 -2.79 -7.90
CA THR A 145 -14.09 -3.27 -9.04
C THR A 145 -13.18 -3.86 -10.11
N ASP A 146 -12.14 -3.11 -10.54
CA ASP A 146 -11.13 -3.60 -11.50
C ASP A 146 -10.53 -4.95 -11.05
N LEU A 147 -10.15 -5.01 -9.76
CA LEU A 147 -9.54 -6.21 -9.21
C LEU A 147 -10.51 -7.40 -9.15
N LYS A 148 -11.79 -7.15 -8.88
CA LYS A 148 -12.82 -8.19 -8.78
C LYS A 148 -13.26 -8.69 -10.16
N GLU A 149 -13.37 -7.81 -11.14
CA GLU A 149 -13.83 -8.15 -12.49
C GLU A 149 -12.72 -8.68 -13.38
N GLU A 150 -11.53 -8.07 -13.31
CA GLU A 150 -10.41 -8.40 -14.20
C GLU A 150 -9.30 -9.20 -13.51
N GLY A 151 -9.37 -9.41 -12.19
CA GLY A 151 -8.35 -10.11 -11.41
C GLY A 151 -7.04 -9.35 -11.23
N ILE A 152 -6.90 -8.18 -11.86
CA ILE A 152 -5.69 -7.38 -11.88
C ILE A 152 -6.04 -5.88 -11.79
N THR A 153 -5.24 -5.11 -11.06
CA THR A 153 -5.43 -3.66 -11.00
C THR A 153 -4.91 -2.96 -12.25
N ALA A 154 -5.48 -1.81 -12.61
CA ALA A 154 -5.12 -1.06 -13.80
C ALA A 154 -3.61 -0.72 -13.88
N TRP A 155 -2.97 -0.40 -12.75
CA TRP A 155 -1.52 -0.10 -12.71
C TRP A 155 -0.66 -1.36 -12.83
N ASP A 156 -1.06 -2.50 -12.25
CA ASP A 156 -0.31 -3.76 -12.37
C ASP A 156 -0.37 -4.27 -13.82
N ARG A 157 -1.52 -4.15 -14.47
CA ARG A 157 -1.69 -4.45 -15.90
C ARG A 157 -0.81 -3.55 -16.79
N LYS A 158 -0.84 -2.23 -16.56
CA LYS A 158 -0.07 -1.25 -17.34
C LYS A 158 1.45 -1.46 -17.24
N LEU A 159 1.93 -1.93 -16.09
CA LEU A 159 3.36 -2.12 -15.81
C LEU A 159 3.83 -3.56 -15.99
N GLY A 160 2.94 -4.47 -16.41
CA GLY A 160 3.24 -5.88 -16.54
C GLY A 160 3.64 -6.54 -15.22
N CYS A 161 3.03 -6.13 -14.10
CA CYS A 161 3.31 -6.69 -12.79
C CYS A 161 2.29 -7.77 -12.43
N GLN A 162 2.74 -8.80 -11.74
CA GLN A 162 1.91 -9.84 -11.17
C GLN A 162 1.97 -9.81 -9.65
N VAL A 163 0.80 -9.94 -9.01
CA VAL A 163 0.69 -10.01 -7.57
C VAL A 163 0.28 -11.40 -7.16
N GLN A 164 1.17 -12.09 -6.47
CA GLN A 164 0.97 -13.45 -5.97
C GLN A 164 0.60 -13.40 -4.49
N HIS A 165 -0.33 -14.24 -4.08
CA HIS A 165 -0.74 -14.40 -2.69
C HIS A 165 -0.27 -15.77 -2.18
N ALA A 166 0.29 -15.80 -0.98
CA ALA A 166 0.57 -17.07 -0.30
C ALA A 166 -0.73 -17.82 -0.01
N ALA A 167 -0.63 -19.15 0.09
CA ALA A 167 -1.77 -19.97 0.52
C ALA A 167 -2.30 -19.50 1.88
N ALA A 168 -3.62 -19.54 2.03
CA ALA A 168 -4.29 -19.16 3.28
C ALA A 168 -4.16 -20.30 4.33
N THR A 169 -2.95 -20.44 4.88
CA THR A 169 -2.69 -21.34 6.00
C THR A 169 -3.18 -20.73 7.31
N TRP A 170 -3.30 -21.54 8.35
CA TRP A 170 -3.64 -21.02 9.70
C TRP A 170 -2.66 -19.93 10.16
N PHE A 171 -1.37 -20.08 9.91
CA PHE A 171 -0.37 -19.06 10.23
C PHE A 171 -0.55 -17.76 9.43
N TRP A 172 -1.04 -17.85 8.18
CA TRP A 172 -1.42 -16.69 7.40
C TRP A 172 -2.58 -15.93 8.04
N TRP A 173 -3.61 -16.65 8.52
CA TRP A 173 -4.76 -16.04 9.20
C TRP A 173 -4.35 -15.32 10.48
N VAL A 174 -3.47 -15.90 11.30
CA VAL A 174 -2.94 -15.26 12.52
C VAL A 174 -2.25 -13.93 12.17
N ARG A 175 -1.35 -13.94 11.20
CA ARG A 175 -0.66 -12.71 10.77
C ARG A 175 -1.61 -11.67 10.18
N ALA A 176 -2.55 -12.09 9.33
CA ALA A 176 -3.52 -11.21 8.70
C ALA A 176 -4.44 -10.56 9.73
N THR A 177 -4.92 -11.32 10.71
CA THR A 177 -5.75 -10.81 11.81
C THR A 177 -4.97 -9.81 12.66
N PHE A 178 -3.73 -10.14 13.03
CA PHE A 178 -2.87 -9.24 13.78
C PHE A 178 -2.62 -7.92 13.03
N GLY A 179 -2.26 -8.01 11.74
CA GLY A 179 -2.02 -6.83 10.91
C GLY A 179 -3.29 -5.97 10.73
N GLY A 180 -4.42 -6.60 10.48
CA GLY A 180 -5.71 -5.91 10.39
C GLY A 180 -6.10 -5.23 11.70
N ALA A 181 -5.96 -5.92 12.83
CA ALA A 181 -6.22 -5.38 14.15
C ALA A 181 -5.31 -4.19 14.48
N LEU A 182 -4.03 -4.26 14.12
CA LEU A 182 -3.09 -3.16 14.30
C LEU A 182 -3.51 -1.91 13.52
N VAL A 183 -3.86 -2.05 12.25
CA VAL A 183 -4.34 -0.92 11.43
C VAL A 183 -5.59 -0.31 12.02
N LEU A 184 -6.56 -1.14 12.41
CA LEU A 184 -7.79 -0.66 13.03
C LEU A 184 -7.51 0.07 14.35
N ALA A 185 -6.66 -0.49 15.22
CA ALA A 185 -6.31 0.12 16.49
C ALA A 185 -5.67 1.52 16.30
N VAL A 186 -4.71 1.64 15.39
CA VAL A 186 -4.05 2.93 15.09
C VAL A 186 -5.05 3.93 14.51
N THR A 187 -5.90 3.49 13.58
CA THR A 187 -6.92 4.35 12.96
C THR A 187 -7.93 4.85 13.99
N VAL A 188 -8.45 3.95 14.83
CA VAL A 188 -9.41 4.31 15.89
C VAL A 188 -8.77 5.22 16.91
N TRP A 189 -7.54 4.95 17.34
CA TRP A 189 -6.80 5.78 18.25
C TRP A 189 -6.64 7.21 17.71
N GLY A 190 -6.16 7.34 16.47
CA GLY A 190 -6.00 8.66 15.84
C GLY A 190 -7.32 9.42 15.73
N TYR A 191 -8.42 8.72 15.43
CA TYR A 191 -9.75 9.33 15.37
C TYR A 191 -10.27 9.80 16.73
N ILE A 192 -10.05 9.00 17.78
CA ILE A 192 -10.42 9.38 19.16
C ILE A 192 -9.63 10.58 19.62
N ASP A 193 -8.33 10.62 19.36
CA ASP A 193 -7.45 11.71 19.72
C ASP A 193 -7.85 13.01 19.00
N TYR A 194 -8.17 12.91 17.72
CA TYR A 194 -8.72 14.02 16.93
C TYR A 194 -10.02 14.58 17.52
N ILE A 195 -10.99 13.72 17.89
CA ILE A 195 -12.23 14.16 18.51
C ILE A 195 -11.95 14.83 19.86
N ARG A 196 -11.05 14.27 20.66
CA ARG A 196 -10.68 14.87 21.96
C ARG A 196 -10.09 16.27 21.80
N SER A 197 -9.23 16.47 20.80
CA SER A 197 -8.66 17.79 20.52
C SER A 197 -9.70 18.83 20.09
N MET A 198 -10.78 18.38 19.43
CA MET A 198 -11.89 19.27 19.04
C MET A 198 -12.82 19.65 20.21
N VAL A 199 -13.00 18.75 21.18
CA VAL A 199 -13.96 18.95 22.29
C VAL A 199 -13.29 19.57 23.53
N GLY A 200 -11.98 19.40 23.66
CA GLY A 200 -11.19 19.84 24.80
C GLY A 200 -10.53 21.23 24.64
N GLY A 201 -10.69 21.91 23.52
CA GLY A 201 -10.27 23.28 23.24
C GLY A 201 -11.46 24.23 23.30
#